data_347a15991e7e947f2efdafc6afac3720
#
_entry.id   347a15991e7e947f2efdafc6afac3720
#
_cell.length_a   1.000
_cell.length_b   1.000
_cell.length_c   1.000
_cell.angle_alpha   90.00
_cell.angle_beta   90.00
_cell.angle_gamma   90.00
#
_symmetry.space_group_name_H-M   'P 1'
#
loop_
_entity.id
_entity.type
_entity.pdbx_description
1 polymer ?
#
loop_
_entity_poly.entity_id
_entity_poly.type
_entity_poly.pdbx_seq_one_letter_code
_entity_poly.pdbx_strand_id
1 'polypeptide(L)'
;LHDALPIFKNGGVNSGFMIAQVTAAALASENKALSHPHSVDSLPTSANQEDHVSMAPAAGRRLWAMAENTRGVLAVEWLAAAQGLDMREGLTTSPLLEEARHLLRERVPHYTQDRYFAPDIDNAIALLAARHLTRLLPAVLH
;
A
#
# COMPACT_ATOMS: atom_id res chain seq x y z
N LEU A 1 -12.53 -0.09 -14.95
CA LEU A 1 -11.35 0.73 -14.54
C LEU A 1 -11.34 2.12 -15.16
N HIS A 2 -11.94 2.32 -16.37
CA HIS A 2 -12.02 3.64 -17.01
C HIS A 2 -12.91 4.63 -16.25
N ASP A 3 -13.93 4.15 -15.54
CA ASP A 3 -14.89 4.99 -14.84
C ASP A 3 -14.46 5.36 -13.41
N ALA A 4 -13.37 4.80 -12.93
CA ALA A 4 -12.83 5.06 -11.58
C ALA A 4 -11.77 6.19 -11.55
N LEU A 5 -11.48 6.82 -12.68
CA LEU A 5 -10.36 7.75 -12.82
C LEU A 5 -10.62 9.24 -12.57
N PRO A 6 -11.82 9.81 -12.46
CA PRO A 6 -11.94 11.20 -12.08
C PRO A 6 -12.06 11.37 -10.56
N ILE A 7 -11.01 10.94 -9.81
CA ILE A 7 -10.86 11.30 -8.38
C ILE A 7 -10.19 12.68 -8.27
N PHE A 8 -10.51 13.59 -9.20
CA PHE A 8 -9.95 14.95 -9.25
C PHE A 8 -10.87 15.91 -10.01
N LYS A 9 -10.79 17.18 -9.67
CA LYS A 9 -11.47 18.27 -10.41
C LYS A 9 -10.60 18.69 -11.62
N ASN A 10 -11.26 19.17 -12.70
CA ASN A 10 -10.60 19.66 -13.92
C ASN A 10 -9.80 18.59 -14.69
N GLY A 11 -10.49 17.53 -15.12
CA GLY A 11 -9.92 16.52 -16.04
C GLY A 11 -9.32 17.18 -17.29
N GLY A 12 -8.16 16.67 -17.72
CA GLY A 12 -7.39 17.24 -18.85
C GLY A 12 -6.33 18.26 -18.44
N VAL A 13 -6.42 18.83 -17.23
CA VAL A 13 -5.38 19.72 -16.66
C VAL A 13 -4.59 18.98 -15.60
N ASN A 14 -5.25 18.20 -14.75
CA ASN A 14 -4.66 17.42 -13.69
C ASN A 14 -4.53 15.94 -14.08
N SER A 15 -3.43 15.30 -13.69
CA SER A 15 -3.20 13.85 -13.82
C SER A 15 -3.86 13.05 -12.69
N GLY A 16 -4.17 13.71 -11.57
CA GLY A 16 -4.83 13.11 -10.41
C GLY A 16 -4.03 11.94 -9.83
N PHE A 17 -4.69 10.82 -9.58
CA PHE A 17 -4.09 9.63 -8.97
C PHE A 17 -3.36 8.70 -9.96
N MET A 18 -3.17 9.10 -11.22
CA MET A 18 -2.54 8.24 -12.23
C MET A 18 -1.13 7.78 -11.80
N ILE A 19 -0.27 8.69 -11.35
CA ILE A 19 1.10 8.35 -10.92
C ILE A 19 1.09 7.52 -9.63
N ALA A 20 0.19 7.79 -8.69
CA ALA A 20 0.03 6.98 -7.50
C ALA A 20 -0.39 5.54 -7.86
N GLN A 21 -1.31 5.36 -8.80
CA GLN A 21 -1.71 4.05 -9.30
C GLN A 21 -0.54 3.30 -9.96
N VAL A 22 0.27 3.99 -10.78
CA VAL A 22 1.47 3.40 -11.40
C VAL A 22 2.48 3.00 -10.34
N THR A 23 2.66 3.80 -9.29
CA THR A 23 3.51 3.45 -8.14
C THR A 23 3.04 2.17 -7.46
N ALA A 24 1.75 2.06 -7.14
CA ALA A 24 1.18 0.84 -6.56
C ALA A 24 1.35 -0.38 -7.47
N ALA A 25 1.17 -0.22 -8.78
CA ALA A 25 1.39 -1.28 -9.76
C ALA A 25 2.85 -1.74 -9.82
N ALA A 26 3.82 -0.80 -9.74
CA ALA A 26 5.25 -1.11 -9.69
C ALA A 26 5.61 -1.93 -8.45
N LEU A 27 5.13 -1.50 -7.26
CA LEU A 27 5.34 -2.23 -6.00
C LEU A 27 4.72 -3.64 -6.03
N ALA A 28 3.53 -3.79 -6.60
CA ALA A 28 2.89 -5.09 -6.78
C ALA A 28 3.67 -5.98 -7.76
N SER A 29 4.24 -5.40 -8.82
CA SER A 29 5.09 -6.12 -9.78
C SER A 29 6.39 -6.58 -9.14
N GLU A 30 7.03 -5.75 -8.32
CA GLU A 30 8.21 -6.12 -7.55
C GLU A 30 7.92 -7.29 -6.59
N ASN A 31 6.78 -7.25 -5.90
CA ASN A 31 6.36 -8.35 -5.04
C ASN A 31 6.18 -9.67 -5.81
N LYS A 32 5.72 -9.63 -7.07
CA LYS A 32 5.67 -10.83 -7.92
C LYS A 32 7.07 -11.39 -8.19
N ALA A 33 8.06 -10.53 -8.48
CA ALA A 33 9.44 -10.95 -8.65
C ALA A 33 10.01 -11.55 -7.35
N LEU A 34 9.76 -10.89 -6.21
CA LEU A 34 10.17 -11.38 -4.89
C LEU A 34 9.47 -12.67 -4.46
N SER A 35 8.36 -13.06 -5.07
CA SER A 35 7.62 -14.28 -4.72
C SER A 35 8.26 -15.56 -5.27
N HIS A 36 9.32 -15.47 -6.09
CA HIS A 36 9.99 -16.65 -6.64
C HIS A 36 10.45 -17.57 -5.51
N PRO A 37 10.12 -18.89 -5.52
CA PRO A 37 10.46 -19.80 -4.42
C PRO A 37 11.95 -19.94 -4.22
N HIS A 38 12.45 -19.82 -3.01
CA HIS A 38 13.86 -20.15 -2.68
C HIS A 38 14.10 -21.66 -2.51
N SER A 39 13.02 -22.44 -2.38
CA SER A 39 13.09 -23.89 -2.24
C SER A 39 13.42 -24.65 -3.54
N VAL A 40 13.45 -23.94 -4.68
CA VAL A 40 13.78 -24.55 -5.98
C VAL A 40 15.28 -24.70 -6.21
N ASP A 41 16.11 -24.16 -5.33
CA ASP A 41 17.56 -24.19 -5.43
C ASP A 41 18.21 -24.57 -4.11
N SER A 42 19.31 -25.32 -4.21
CA SER A 42 20.15 -25.67 -3.08
C SER A 42 21.58 -25.90 -3.56
N LEU A 43 22.52 -25.64 -2.69
CA LEU A 43 23.95 -25.85 -2.91
C LEU A 43 24.52 -26.70 -1.80
N PRO A 44 25.39 -27.71 -2.10
CA PRO A 44 26.12 -28.41 -1.07
C PRO A 44 27.04 -27.48 -0.28
N THR A 45 27.15 -27.71 1.02
CA THR A 45 28.09 -26.99 1.90
C THR A 45 28.90 -27.95 2.75
N SER A 46 29.84 -27.41 3.56
CA SER A 46 30.65 -28.20 4.49
C SER A 46 31.37 -29.37 3.82
N ALA A 47 32.02 -29.11 2.68
CA ALA A 47 32.71 -30.13 1.88
C ALA A 47 31.81 -31.32 1.50
N ASN A 48 30.56 -31.06 1.09
CA ASN A 48 29.53 -32.05 0.74
C ASN A 48 29.00 -32.90 1.92
N GLN A 49 29.24 -32.47 3.14
CA GLN A 49 28.57 -33.07 4.32
C GLN A 49 27.08 -32.74 4.33
N GLU A 50 26.75 -31.51 3.89
CA GLU A 50 25.39 -31.04 3.71
C GLU A 50 25.07 -31.03 2.21
N ASP A 51 24.34 -32.00 1.72
CA ASP A 51 24.04 -32.21 0.30
C ASP A 51 22.78 -31.37 -0.14
N HIS A 52 21.91 -31.06 0.78
CA HIS A 52 20.72 -30.26 0.55
C HIS A 52 20.50 -29.24 1.67
N VAL A 53 20.90 -27.99 1.41
CA VAL A 53 20.85 -26.90 2.39
C VAL A 53 19.57 -26.10 2.22
N SER A 54 18.89 -25.83 3.34
CA SER A 54 17.68 -25.01 3.36
C SER A 54 18.00 -23.53 3.09
N MET A 55 17.29 -22.91 2.11
CA MET A 55 17.35 -21.48 1.81
C MET A 55 16.30 -20.66 2.57
N ALA A 56 15.74 -21.21 3.66
CA ALA A 56 14.71 -20.56 4.47
C ALA A 56 15.10 -19.17 5.00
N PRO A 57 16.34 -18.88 5.45
CA PRO A 57 16.73 -17.55 5.88
C PRO A 57 16.61 -16.51 4.75
N ALA A 58 16.98 -16.84 3.51
CA ALA A 58 16.82 -15.96 2.36
C ALA A 58 15.33 -15.74 2.03
N ALA A 59 14.53 -16.82 2.08
CA ALA A 59 13.08 -16.73 1.93
C ALA A 59 12.43 -15.83 3.00
N GLY A 60 12.85 -15.95 4.27
CA GLY A 60 12.35 -15.11 5.36
C GLY A 60 12.74 -13.65 5.23
N ARG A 61 14.00 -13.37 4.87
CA ARG A 61 14.50 -11.99 4.76
C ARG A 61 13.76 -11.15 3.73
N ARG A 62 13.40 -11.71 2.58
CA ARG A 62 12.67 -10.95 1.53
C ARG A 62 11.26 -10.53 1.95
N LEU A 63 10.63 -11.21 2.93
CA LEU A 63 9.30 -10.87 3.40
C LEU A 63 9.22 -9.44 3.95
N TRP A 64 10.32 -8.89 4.47
CA TRP A 64 10.37 -7.48 4.89
C TRP A 64 10.12 -6.54 3.72
N ALA A 65 10.85 -6.72 2.62
CA ALA A 65 10.66 -5.88 1.42
C ALA A 65 9.24 -6.04 0.87
N MET A 66 8.72 -7.27 0.81
CA MET A 66 7.36 -7.54 0.34
C MET A 66 6.30 -6.89 1.24
N ALA A 67 6.50 -6.87 2.56
CA ALA A 67 5.60 -6.21 3.49
C ALA A 67 5.62 -4.69 3.33
N GLU A 68 6.80 -4.09 3.11
CA GLU A 68 6.91 -2.65 2.84
C GLU A 68 6.23 -2.28 1.51
N ASN A 69 6.45 -3.04 0.45
CA ASN A 69 5.78 -2.84 -0.83
C ASN A 69 4.25 -2.94 -0.68
N THR A 70 3.78 -3.94 0.05
CA THR A 70 2.34 -4.13 0.32
C THR A 70 1.76 -2.94 1.09
N ARG A 71 2.51 -2.42 2.08
CA ARG A 71 2.11 -1.22 2.82
C ARG A 71 2.00 0.00 1.92
N GLY A 72 2.92 0.16 0.95
CA GLY A 72 2.85 1.21 -0.07
C GLY A 72 1.61 1.10 -0.96
N VAL A 73 1.27 -0.11 -1.40
CA VAL A 73 0.04 -0.37 -2.18
C VAL A 73 -1.21 0.01 -1.38
N LEU A 74 -1.29 -0.42 -0.11
CA LEU A 74 -2.42 -0.09 0.78
C LEU A 74 -2.50 1.40 1.09
N ALA A 75 -1.37 2.10 1.19
CA ALA A 75 -1.33 3.55 1.38
C ALA A 75 -1.97 4.28 0.19
N VAL A 76 -1.63 3.90 -1.03
CA VAL A 76 -2.22 4.46 -2.25
C VAL A 76 -3.73 4.16 -2.32
N GLU A 77 -4.15 2.95 -1.98
CA GLU A 77 -5.56 2.58 -1.91
C GLU A 77 -6.33 3.45 -0.91
N TRP A 78 -5.79 3.64 0.29
CA TRP A 78 -6.40 4.46 1.33
C TRP A 78 -6.52 5.93 0.91
N LEU A 79 -5.47 6.50 0.30
CA LEU A 79 -5.49 7.85 -0.26
C LEU A 79 -6.58 8.01 -1.32
N ALA A 80 -6.68 7.04 -2.25
CA ALA A 80 -7.68 7.07 -3.31
C ALA A 80 -9.10 6.91 -2.77
N ALA A 81 -9.31 6.01 -1.81
CA ALA A 81 -10.62 5.80 -1.18
C ALA A 81 -11.09 7.05 -0.42
N ALA A 82 -10.20 7.66 0.39
CA ALA A 82 -10.51 8.90 1.11
C ALA A 82 -10.85 10.05 0.14
N GLN A 83 -10.10 10.18 -0.95
CA GLN A 83 -10.38 11.18 -1.98
C GLN A 83 -11.74 10.94 -2.66
N GLY A 84 -12.06 9.67 -2.96
CA GLY A 84 -13.35 9.31 -3.55
C GLY A 84 -14.53 9.60 -2.62
N LEU A 85 -14.37 9.43 -1.31
CA LEU A 85 -15.38 9.80 -0.32
C LEU A 85 -15.56 11.33 -0.24
N ASP A 86 -14.47 12.10 -0.22
CA ASP A 86 -14.51 13.55 -0.16
C ASP A 86 -15.20 14.19 -1.38
N MET A 87 -15.22 13.51 -2.53
CA MET A 87 -15.90 13.99 -3.73
C MET A 87 -17.41 13.71 -3.75
N ARG A 88 -17.91 12.95 -2.79
CA ARG A 88 -19.33 12.62 -2.67
C ARG A 88 -20.02 13.60 -1.70
N GLU A 89 -20.23 14.83 -2.16
CA GLU A 89 -20.86 15.89 -1.36
C GLU A 89 -22.22 15.45 -0.81
N GLY A 90 -22.45 15.70 0.48
CA GLY A 90 -23.71 15.37 1.16
C GLY A 90 -23.91 13.89 1.52
N LEU A 91 -22.94 13.01 1.21
CA LEU A 91 -22.99 11.62 1.62
C LEU A 91 -21.95 11.35 2.72
N THR A 92 -22.33 10.48 3.65
CA THR A 92 -21.45 9.94 4.68
C THR A 92 -21.31 8.44 4.53
N THR A 93 -20.19 7.89 4.96
CA THR A 93 -19.96 6.44 5.00
C THR A 93 -20.25 5.88 6.40
N SER A 94 -19.85 4.64 6.69
CA SER A 94 -19.98 4.07 8.02
C SER A 94 -19.11 4.83 9.04
N PRO A 95 -19.48 4.86 10.34
CA PRO A 95 -18.68 5.57 11.35
C PRO A 95 -17.20 5.18 11.38
N LEU A 96 -16.88 3.87 11.24
CA LEU A 96 -15.51 3.39 11.21
C LEU A 96 -14.72 3.87 9.99
N LEU A 97 -15.35 3.93 8.82
CA LEU A 97 -14.71 4.44 7.62
C LEU A 97 -14.56 5.97 7.66
N GLU A 98 -15.48 6.69 8.29
CA GLU A 98 -15.32 8.13 8.55
C GLU A 98 -14.16 8.39 9.50
N GLU A 99 -14.00 7.60 10.55
CA GLU A 99 -12.86 7.71 11.47
C GLU A 99 -11.53 7.44 10.73
N ALA A 100 -11.47 6.39 9.91
CA ALA A 100 -10.31 6.10 9.07
C ALA A 100 -10.01 7.26 8.10
N ARG A 101 -11.02 7.85 7.48
CA ARG A 101 -10.86 9.03 6.61
C ARG A 101 -10.33 10.23 7.38
N HIS A 102 -10.89 10.55 8.55
CA HIS A 102 -10.44 11.64 9.39
C HIS A 102 -8.98 11.46 9.83
N LEU A 103 -8.60 10.27 10.27
CA LEU A 103 -7.22 9.94 10.64
C LEU A 103 -6.22 10.26 9.52
N LEU A 104 -6.56 9.91 8.27
CA LEU A 104 -5.73 10.26 7.12
C LEU A 104 -5.68 11.78 6.90
N ARG A 105 -6.83 12.46 6.99
CA ARG A 105 -6.96 13.90 6.73
C ARG A 105 -6.26 14.79 7.76
N GLU A 106 -5.93 14.29 8.93
CA GLU A 106 -5.05 14.99 9.89
C GLU A 106 -3.65 15.21 9.33
N ARG A 107 -3.20 14.39 8.38
CA ARG A 107 -1.84 14.44 7.81
C ARG A 107 -1.79 14.71 6.33
N VAL A 108 -2.82 14.33 5.61
CA VAL A 108 -2.88 14.44 4.15
C VAL A 108 -4.12 15.25 3.76
N PRO A 109 -3.94 16.48 3.27
CA PRO A 109 -5.08 17.31 2.85
C PRO A 109 -5.79 16.72 1.63
N HIS A 110 -7.03 17.14 1.43
CA HIS A 110 -7.80 16.83 0.23
C HIS A 110 -7.02 17.25 -1.04
N TYR A 111 -7.11 16.43 -2.08
CA TYR A 111 -6.41 16.65 -3.34
C TYR A 111 -7.29 17.45 -4.32
N THR A 112 -6.94 18.71 -4.54
CA THR A 112 -7.71 19.62 -5.40
C THR A 112 -7.02 19.91 -6.74
N GLN A 113 -5.71 19.79 -6.80
CA GLN A 113 -4.86 20.00 -7.97
C GLN A 113 -3.60 19.17 -7.85
N ASP A 114 -2.93 18.93 -8.97
CA ASP A 114 -1.69 18.15 -8.99
C ASP A 114 -0.63 18.76 -8.07
N ARG A 115 0.03 17.91 -7.29
CA ARG A 115 1.14 18.24 -6.40
C ARG A 115 2.12 17.07 -6.31
N TYR A 116 3.27 17.31 -5.72
CA TYR A 116 4.23 16.26 -5.42
C TYR A 116 3.63 15.26 -4.42
N PHE A 117 3.43 14.02 -4.84
CA PHE A 117 2.57 13.05 -4.17
C PHE A 117 3.31 12.16 -3.16
N ALA A 118 4.65 12.06 -3.25
CA ALA A 118 5.42 11.18 -2.38
C ALA A 118 5.22 11.47 -0.87
N PRO A 119 5.20 12.74 -0.38
CA PRO A 119 4.93 13.00 1.03
C PRO A 119 3.56 12.53 1.52
N ASP A 120 2.56 12.54 0.65
CA ASP A 120 1.22 12.05 0.99
C ASP A 120 1.22 10.54 1.15
N ILE A 121 1.92 9.82 0.26
CA ILE A 121 2.11 8.36 0.35
C ILE A 121 2.91 8.02 1.62
N ASP A 122 4.01 8.72 1.90
CA ASP A 122 4.85 8.48 3.08
C ASP A 122 4.07 8.68 4.39
N ASN A 123 3.23 9.73 4.47
CA ASN A 123 2.35 9.96 5.61
C ASN A 123 1.34 8.83 5.79
N ALA A 124 0.73 8.34 4.72
CA ALA A 124 -0.19 7.21 4.78
C ALA A 124 0.52 5.91 5.20
N ILE A 125 1.72 5.65 4.68
CA ILE A 125 2.57 4.52 5.08
C ILE A 125 2.90 4.59 6.59
N ALA A 126 3.26 5.77 7.08
CA ALA A 126 3.58 5.97 8.50
C ALA A 126 2.38 5.70 9.41
N LEU A 127 1.18 6.13 9.02
CA LEU A 127 -0.06 5.84 9.76
C LEU A 127 -0.39 4.34 9.77
N LEU A 128 -0.20 3.64 8.65
CA LEU A 128 -0.37 2.18 8.56
C LEU A 128 0.66 1.45 9.44
N ALA A 129 1.92 1.87 9.40
CA ALA A 129 3.00 1.29 10.21
C ALA A 129 2.74 1.46 11.71
N ALA A 130 2.17 2.58 12.14
CA ALA A 130 1.79 2.85 13.52
C ALA A 130 0.54 2.08 13.97
N ARG A 131 -0.07 1.28 13.11
CA ARG A 131 -1.25 0.46 13.38
C ARG A 131 -2.48 1.26 13.85
N HIS A 132 -2.62 2.50 13.44
CA HIS A 132 -3.77 3.30 13.85
C HIS A 132 -5.10 2.71 13.36
N LEU A 133 -5.14 2.17 12.14
CA LEU A 133 -6.35 1.54 11.59
C LEU A 133 -6.74 0.24 12.32
N THR A 134 -5.77 -0.51 12.87
CA THR A 134 -6.09 -1.76 13.57
C THR A 134 -6.89 -1.52 14.85
N ARG A 135 -6.79 -0.32 15.44
CA ARG A 135 -7.58 0.06 16.62
C ARG A 135 -9.06 0.24 16.31
N LEU A 136 -9.40 0.43 15.04
CA LEU A 136 -10.79 0.57 14.58
C LEU A 136 -11.46 -0.78 14.34
N LEU A 137 -10.67 -1.87 14.29
CA LEU A 137 -11.19 -3.20 14.04
C LEU A 137 -11.85 -3.78 15.29
N PRO A 138 -12.92 -4.58 15.15
CA PRO A 138 -13.48 -5.34 16.26
C PRO A 138 -12.43 -6.23 16.94
N ALA A 139 -12.53 -6.40 18.27
CA ALA A 139 -11.59 -7.20 19.07
C ALA A 139 -11.40 -8.65 18.58
N VAL A 140 -12.33 -9.17 17.79
CA VAL A 140 -12.26 -10.52 17.18
C VAL A 140 -11.17 -10.66 16.12
N LEU A 141 -10.60 -9.53 15.63
CA LEU A 141 -9.56 -9.51 14.59
C LEU A 141 -8.16 -9.16 15.15
N HIS A 142 -7.98 -9.22 16.44
CA HIS A 142 -6.70 -8.99 17.14
C HIS A 142 -6.02 -10.30 17.56
#